data_3bf6299fe8c99d5cdefec5fd5971bc39
#
_entry.id   3bf6299fe8c99d5cdefec5fd5971bc39
#
_cell.length_a   1.000
_cell.length_b   1.000
_cell.length_c   1.000
_cell.angle_alpha   90.00
_cell.angle_beta   90.00
_cell.angle_gamma   90.00
#
_symmetry.space_group_name_H-M   'P 1'
#
loop_
_entity.id
_entity.type
_entity.pdbx_description
1 polymer ?
#
loop_
_entity_poly.entity_id
_entity_poly.type
_entity_poly.pdbx_seq_one_letter_code
_entity_poly.pdbx_strand_id
1 'polypeptide(L)'
;MVVAPTAQRLSLQCEAIAADTTTIRSLDWERSRFDIEFGLRNGTTYNSFLVRGERTALIDSSHAKFRDSWIPLLKDQIDPSAIDVLIVSHT
;
A
#
# COMPACT_ATOMS: atom_id res chain seq x y z
N MET A 1 12.84 -1.85 28.07
CA MET A 1 12.20 -2.24 26.80
C MET A 1 12.51 -1.20 25.73
N VAL A 2 12.90 -1.66 24.59
CA VAL A 2 13.19 -0.77 23.47
C VAL A 2 11.89 -0.54 22.69
N VAL A 3 11.52 0.72 22.52
CA VAL A 3 10.37 1.08 21.69
C VAL A 3 10.82 1.12 20.24
N ALA A 4 10.08 0.44 19.35
CA ALA A 4 10.39 0.48 17.93
C ALA A 4 10.35 1.90 17.40
N PRO A 5 11.32 2.30 16.56
CA PRO A 5 11.26 3.59 15.89
C PRO A 5 9.97 3.74 15.08
N THR A 6 9.51 4.98 14.90
CA THR A 6 8.32 5.27 14.11
C THR A 6 8.40 4.67 12.72
N ALA A 7 9.58 4.68 12.09
CA ALA A 7 9.79 4.10 10.77
C ALA A 7 9.52 2.59 10.71
N GLN A 8 9.60 1.88 11.83
CA GLN A 8 9.25 0.47 11.91
C GLN A 8 7.76 0.25 12.14
N ARG A 9 7.06 1.27 12.62
CA ARG A 9 5.61 1.21 12.88
C ARG A 9 4.81 1.54 11.63
N LEU A 10 5.40 2.28 10.72
CA LEU A 10 4.83 2.65 9.42
C LEU A 10 5.82 2.21 8.35
N SER A 11 5.66 1.01 7.84
CA SER A 11 6.59 0.45 6.86
C SER A 11 5.86 0.00 5.59
N LEU A 12 6.62 -0.11 4.51
CA LEU A 12 6.10 -0.56 3.22
C LEU A 12 6.85 -1.80 2.74
N GLN A 13 6.12 -2.63 2.01
CA GLN A 13 6.66 -3.77 1.29
C GLN A 13 6.22 -3.69 -0.15
N CYS A 14 7.10 -4.06 -1.06
CA CYS A 14 6.80 -4.12 -2.49
C CYS A 14 7.26 -5.48 -2.99
N GLU A 15 6.34 -6.25 -3.56
CA GLU A 15 6.63 -7.62 -3.91
C GLU A 15 5.84 -8.05 -5.15
N ALA A 16 6.53 -8.73 -6.06
CA ALA A 16 5.86 -9.36 -7.20
C ALA A 16 5.16 -10.62 -6.72
N ILE A 17 3.84 -10.66 -6.89
CA ILE A 17 3.04 -11.82 -6.48
C ILE A 17 2.66 -12.71 -7.66
N ALA A 18 2.85 -12.23 -8.87
CA ALA A 18 2.71 -12.95 -10.12
C ALA A 18 3.58 -12.28 -11.16
N ALA A 19 3.71 -12.87 -12.36
CA ALA A 19 4.56 -12.33 -13.42
C ALA A 19 4.22 -10.88 -13.76
N ASP A 20 2.92 -10.57 -13.79
CA ASP A 20 2.43 -9.26 -14.23
C ASP A 20 1.85 -8.42 -13.07
N THR A 21 1.96 -8.89 -11.84
CA THR A 21 1.31 -8.25 -10.71
C THR A 21 2.28 -8.00 -9.56
N THR A 22 2.35 -6.75 -9.15
CA THR A 22 3.15 -6.33 -8.00
C THR A 22 2.20 -5.78 -6.94
N THR A 23 2.38 -6.17 -5.70
CA THR A 23 1.67 -5.58 -4.57
C THR A 23 2.57 -4.59 -3.85
N ILE A 24 1.97 -3.48 -3.43
CA ILE A 24 2.58 -2.51 -2.52
C ILE A 24 1.73 -2.53 -1.26
N ARG A 25 2.34 -2.93 -0.16
CA ARG A 25 1.66 -3.05 1.13
C ARG A 25 2.18 -1.99 2.07
N SER A 26 1.27 -1.27 2.66
CA SER A 26 1.58 -0.31 3.72
C SER A 26 1.19 -0.94 5.05
N LEU A 27 2.16 -1.11 5.92
CA LEU A 27 1.97 -1.75 7.22
C LEU A 27 1.81 -0.67 8.28
N ASP A 28 0.60 -0.57 8.81
CA ASP A 28 0.25 0.43 9.81
C ASP A 28 0.10 -0.23 11.18
N TRP A 29 1.21 -0.25 11.93
CA TRP A 29 1.25 -0.82 13.27
C TRP A 29 0.62 0.10 14.32
N GLU A 30 0.33 1.35 13.94
CA GLU A 30 -0.26 2.33 14.86
C GLU A 30 -1.78 2.32 14.84
N ARG A 31 -2.39 1.70 13.83
CA ARG A 31 -3.83 1.69 13.72
C ARG A 31 -4.44 0.74 14.74
N SER A 32 -5.20 1.30 15.67
CA SER A 32 -5.86 0.53 16.73
C SER A 32 -7.27 0.09 16.37
N ARG A 33 -7.84 0.67 15.31
CA ARG A 33 -9.19 0.34 14.84
C ARG A 33 -9.26 0.35 13.33
N PHE A 34 -9.92 -0.66 12.81
CA PHE A 34 -10.39 -0.66 11.43
C PHE A 34 -11.87 -0.34 11.49
N ASP A 35 -12.25 0.87 11.05
CA ASP A 35 -13.60 1.34 11.25
C ASP A 35 -13.92 1.57 12.74
N ILE A 36 -15.16 1.95 13.04
CA ILE A 36 -15.61 2.23 14.41
C ILE A 36 -15.80 0.93 15.21
N GLU A 37 -16.14 -0.15 14.53
CA GLU A 37 -16.64 -1.36 15.14
C GLU A 37 -15.57 -2.40 15.50
N PHE A 38 -14.41 -2.33 14.87
CA PHE A 38 -13.40 -3.36 15.03
C PHE A 38 -12.12 -2.81 15.64
N GLY A 39 -11.77 -3.32 16.80
CA GLY A 39 -10.46 -3.09 17.39
C GLY A 39 -9.41 -3.92 16.68
N LEU A 40 -8.23 -3.35 16.50
CA LEU A 40 -7.09 -4.01 15.85
C LEU A 40 -5.98 -4.22 16.88
N ARG A 41 -5.51 -5.44 16.98
CA ARG A 41 -4.49 -5.81 17.96
C ARG A 41 -3.10 -5.34 17.54
N ASN A 42 -2.73 -5.56 16.27
CA ASN A 42 -1.39 -5.33 15.74
C ASN A 42 -1.40 -4.42 14.51
N GLY A 43 -2.32 -3.46 14.47
CA GLY A 43 -2.42 -2.57 13.32
C GLY A 43 -3.14 -3.22 12.14
N THR A 44 -2.91 -2.68 10.96
CA THR A 44 -3.54 -3.14 9.73
C THR A 44 -2.61 -2.96 8.54
N THR A 45 -3.04 -3.44 7.38
CA THR A 45 -2.34 -3.22 6.12
C THR A 45 -3.26 -2.53 5.13
N TYR A 46 -2.67 -1.69 4.29
CA TYR A 46 -3.33 -1.13 3.11
C TYR A 46 -2.60 -1.69 1.90
N ASN A 47 -3.32 -2.38 1.04
CA ASN A 47 -2.72 -3.07 -0.09
C ASN A 47 -3.15 -2.41 -1.40
N SER A 48 -2.19 -2.20 -2.28
CA SER A 48 -2.44 -1.80 -3.65
C SER A 48 -1.79 -2.80 -4.59
N PHE A 49 -2.36 -2.93 -5.79
CA PHE A 49 -1.90 -3.91 -6.77
C PHE A 49 -1.67 -3.22 -8.10
N LEU A 50 -0.49 -3.41 -8.63
CA LEU A 50 -0.14 -2.94 -9.97
C LEU A 50 -0.17 -4.13 -10.90
N VAL A 51 -1.12 -4.12 -11.84
CA VAL A 51 -1.33 -5.21 -12.79
C VAL A 51 -0.96 -4.72 -14.18
N ARG A 52 0.08 -5.31 -14.75
CA ARG A 52 0.61 -4.94 -16.06
C ARG A 52 0.09 -5.88 -17.13
N GLY A 53 -0.45 -5.31 -18.20
CA GLY A 53 -0.91 -6.04 -19.37
C GLY A 53 -0.79 -5.13 -20.59
N GLU A 54 -1.59 -5.33 -21.62
CA GLU A 54 -1.70 -4.38 -22.73
C GLU A 54 -2.05 -2.99 -22.21
N ARG A 55 -2.88 -2.96 -21.17
CA ARG A 55 -3.15 -1.78 -20.37
C ARG A 55 -2.76 -2.08 -18.95
N THR A 56 -2.35 -1.06 -18.22
CA THR A 56 -1.89 -1.22 -16.84
C THR A 56 -2.89 -0.62 -15.89
N ALA A 57 -3.27 -1.41 -14.89
CA ALA A 57 -4.20 -0.99 -13.85
C ALA A 57 -3.50 -0.87 -12.50
N LEU A 58 -3.86 0.17 -11.77
CA LEU A 58 -3.53 0.29 -10.36
C LEU A 58 -4.82 0.07 -9.57
N ILE A 59 -4.82 -0.91 -8.69
CA ILE A 59 -5.97 -1.24 -7.86
C ILE A 59 -5.68 -0.78 -6.45
N ASP A 60 -6.50 0.16 -5.97
CA ASP A 60 -6.38 0.79 -4.67
C ASP A 60 -5.07 1.56 -4.46
N SER A 61 -5.00 2.27 -3.38
CA SER A 61 -3.85 3.04 -2.98
C SER A 61 -3.56 2.75 -1.50
N SER A 62 -3.04 3.72 -0.80
CA SER A 62 -2.71 3.60 0.62
C SER A 62 -3.38 4.71 1.41
N HIS A 63 -3.25 4.66 2.72
CA HIS A 63 -3.68 5.75 3.59
C HIS A 63 -2.77 6.97 3.38
N ALA A 64 -3.34 8.16 3.54
CA ALA A 64 -2.63 9.43 3.32
C ALA A 64 -1.33 9.56 4.12
N LYS A 65 -1.25 8.94 5.29
CA LYS A 65 -0.05 8.98 6.12
C LYS A 65 1.17 8.27 5.50
N PHE A 66 0.95 7.42 4.50
CA PHE A 66 2.02 6.75 3.77
C PHE A 66 2.42 7.46 2.47
N ARG A 67 1.77 8.58 2.16
CA ARG A 67 1.95 9.23 0.85
C ARG A 67 3.41 9.48 0.49
N ASP A 68 4.19 9.98 1.43
CA ASP A 68 5.58 10.34 1.16
C ASP A 68 6.48 9.13 0.95
N SER A 69 6.05 7.95 1.35
CA SER A 69 6.78 6.69 1.16
C SER A 69 6.21 5.85 0.03
N TRP A 70 4.90 5.86 -0.13
CA TRP A 70 4.20 5.03 -1.11
C TRP A 70 4.40 5.52 -2.54
N ILE A 71 4.31 6.83 -2.76
CA ILE A 71 4.46 7.39 -4.11
C ILE A 71 5.85 7.14 -4.70
N PRO A 72 6.96 7.37 -3.99
CA PRO A 72 8.27 7.01 -4.52
C PRO A 72 8.39 5.52 -4.85
N LEU A 73 7.81 4.66 -4.02
CA LEU A 73 7.86 3.21 -4.25
C LEU A 73 7.07 2.82 -5.50
N LEU A 74 5.91 3.44 -5.72
CA LEU A 74 5.15 3.25 -6.95
C LEU A 74 5.95 3.72 -8.16
N LYS A 75 6.60 4.87 -8.08
CA LYS A 75 7.42 5.41 -9.17
C LYS A 75 8.61 4.54 -9.51
N ASP A 76 9.15 3.79 -8.55
CA ASP A 76 10.21 2.81 -8.80
C ASP A 76 9.70 1.63 -9.62
N GLN A 77 8.41 1.32 -9.55
CA GLN A 77 7.81 0.20 -10.26
C GLN A 77 7.32 0.59 -11.64
N ILE A 78 6.82 1.80 -11.80
CA ILE A 78 6.23 2.25 -13.06
C ILE A 78 6.21 3.79 -13.09
N ASP A 79 6.33 4.35 -14.29
CA ASP A 79 6.00 5.76 -14.49
C ASP A 79 4.48 5.91 -14.28
N PRO A 80 4.02 6.75 -13.34
CA PRO A 80 2.58 6.90 -13.10
C PRO A 80 1.78 7.29 -14.34
N SER A 81 2.40 7.98 -15.29
CA SER A 81 1.74 8.34 -16.55
C SER A 81 1.44 7.13 -17.43
N ALA A 82 2.08 6.00 -17.17
CA ALA A 82 1.84 4.75 -17.90
C ALA A 82 0.69 3.92 -17.31
N ILE A 83 0.10 4.37 -16.21
CA ILE A 83 -1.08 3.73 -15.63
C ILE A 83 -2.32 4.16 -16.42
N ASP A 84 -3.01 3.19 -17.00
CA ASP A 84 -4.18 3.46 -17.83
C ASP A 84 -5.48 3.52 -17.04
N VAL A 85 -5.59 2.71 -16.00
CA VAL A 85 -6.83 2.55 -15.24
C VAL A 85 -6.52 2.56 -13.76
N LEU A 86 -7.31 3.31 -13.02
CA LEU A 86 -7.30 3.30 -11.56
C LEU A 86 -8.61 2.69 -11.07
N ILE A 87 -8.50 1.63 -10.28
CA ILE A 87 -9.66 0.93 -9.74
C ILE A 87 -9.67 1.14 -8.22
N VAL A 88 -10.79 1.61 -7.72
CA VAL A 88 -11.00 1.79 -6.28
C VAL A 88 -11.99 0.74 -5.82
N SER A 89 -11.53 -0.21 -5.00
CA SER A 89 -12.37 -1.31 -4.55
C SER A 89 -13.29 -0.91 -3.40
N HIS A 90 -12.87 0.09 -2.63
CA HIS A 90 -13.67 0.63 -1.51
C HIS A 90 -13.17 2.03 -1.18
N THR A 91 -13.95 2.79 -0.47
CA THR A 91 -13.59 4.14 -0.03
C THR A 91 -13.39 4.24 1.48
#